data_5f9ffe75a157c5c57d0c16ecb84752cf
#
_entry.id   5f9ffe75a157c5c57d0c16ecb84752cf
#
_cell.length_a   1.000
_cell.length_b   1.000
_cell.length_c   1.000
_cell.angle_alpha   90.00
_cell.angle_beta   90.00
_cell.angle_gamma   90.00
#
_symmetry.space_group_name_H-M   'P 1'
#
loop_
_entity.id
_entity.type
_entity.pdbx_description
1 polymer ?
#
loop_
_entity_poly.entity_id
_entity_poly.type
_entity_poly.pdbx_seq_one_letter_code
_entity_poly.pdbx_strand_id
1 'polypeptide(L)'
;GGLDATVEAFGRNFSGGQRQRLTIARAVLRRAPFLILDDATSALDYLTEARLLQAIKNELTETSLVLISQRTNSLRSADQILVLDKGEQVALGRHEELLVSSVIYREIHHSQHIQGEEGKHEA
;
A
#
# COMPACT_ATOMS: atom_id res chain seq x y z
N GLY A 1 21.37 -11.60 -12.52
CA GLY A 1 21.12 -10.74 -11.72
C GLY A 1 21.32 -10.71 -10.21
N GLY A 2 20.27 -10.72 -9.46
CA GLY A 2 20.36 -10.59 -8.01
C GLY A 2 20.94 -9.24 -7.59
N LEU A 3 21.71 -9.24 -6.48
CA LEU A 3 22.29 -8.01 -5.92
C LEU A 3 23.39 -7.40 -6.79
N ASP A 4 23.95 -8.18 -7.70
CA ASP A 4 25.03 -7.73 -8.63
C ASP A 4 24.49 -7.16 -9.94
N ALA A 5 23.17 -7.12 -10.13
CA ALA A 5 22.56 -6.55 -11.33
C ALA A 5 22.84 -5.05 -11.44
N THR A 6 23.18 -4.60 -12.67
CA THR A 6 23.43 -3.18 -12.96
C THR A 6 22.11 -2.40 -12.92
N VAL A 7 22.13 -1.24 -12.26
CA VAL A 7 21.00 -0.30 -12.25
C VAL A 7 21.30 0.81 -13.26
N GLU A 8 20.48 0.91 -14.29
CA GLU A 8 20.56 2.00 -15.26
C GLU A 8 20.03 3.31 -14.68
N ALA A 9 20.33 4.43 -15.35
CA ALA A 9 19.84 5.75 -14.95
C ALA A 9 18.32 5.73 -14.73
N PHE A 10 17.87 6.20 -13.57
CA PHE A 10 16.48 6.18 -13.11
C PHE A 10 15.86 4.77 -13.02
N GLY A 11 16.68 3.71 -12.97
CA GLY A 11 16.20 2.33 -12.89
C GLY A 11 15.43 1.86 -14.13
N ARG A 12 15.75 2.35 -15.33
CA ARG A 12 15.00 2.07 -16.56
C ARG A 12 14.96 0.60 -16.95
N ASN A 13 15.97 -0.18 -16.55
CA ASN A 13 16.06 -1.62 -16.81
C ASN A 13 15.19 -2.46 -15.84
N PHE A 14 14.45 -1.84 -14.95
CA PHE A 14 13.52 -2.50 -14.03
C PHE A 14 12.08 -2.10 -14.32
N SER A 15 11.13 -3.01 -14.06
CA SER A 15 9.70 -2.69 -14.08
C SER A 15 9.34 -1.70 -12.99
N GLY A 16 8.17 -1.05 -13.10
CA GLY A 16 7.66 -0.16 -12.06
C GLY A 16 7.55 -0.84 -10.69
N GLY A 17 7.04 -2.08 -10.64
CA GLY A 17 6.96 -2.87 -9.42
C GLY A 17 8.32 -3.23 -8.83
N GLN A 18 9.29 -3.59 -9.69
CA GLN A 18 10.66 -3.86 -9.26
C GLN A 18 11.32 -2.60 -8.66
N ARG A 19 11.14 -1.44 -9.29
CA ARG A 19 11.65 -0.16 -8.77
C ARG A 19 11.03 0.18 -7.42
N GLN A 20 9.73 0.01 -7.26
CA GLN A 20 9.05 0.23 -5.98
C GLN A 20 9.59 -0.68 -4.89
N ARG A 21 9.77 -1.97 -5.17
CA ARG A 21 10.34 -2.93 -4.20
C ARG A 21 11.76 -2.58 -3.79
N LEU A 22 12.61 -2.13 -4.71
CA LEU A 22 13.96 -1.66 -4.39
C LEU A 22 13.94 -0.42 -3.48
N THR A 23 13.06 0.53 -3.77
CA THR A 23 12.88 1.73 -2.95
C THR A 23 12.44 1.38 -1.52
N ILE A 24 11.50 0.48 -1.38
CA ILE A 24 11.02 -0.01 -0.07
C ILE A 24 12.13 -0.74 0.68
N ALA A 25 12.88 -1.61 0.01
CA ALA A 25 14.00 -2.32 0.63
C ALA A 25 15.04 -1.36 1.21
N ARG A 26 15.35 -0.28 0.51
CA ARG A 26 16.26 0.77 1.02
C ARG A 26 15.74 1.44 2.27
N ALA A 27 14.44 1.74 2.31
CA ALA A 27 13.80 2.36 3.48
C ALA A 27 13.79 1.40 4.68
N VAL A 28 13.49 0.13 4.46
CA VAL A 28 13.47 -0.91 5.50
C VAL A 28 14.85 -1.11 6.14
N LEU A 29 15.91 -1.08 5.34
CA LEU A 29 17.28 -1.25 5.84
C LEU A 29 17.71 -0.17 6.84
N ARG A 30 17.10 0.98 6.81
CA ARG A 30 17.39 2.08 7.76
C ARG A 30 16.91 1.79 9.17
N ARG A 31 15.94 0.89 9.35
CA ARG A 31 15.35 0.52 10.65
C ARG A 31 14.96 1.73 11.51
N ALA A 32 14.42 2.78 10.87
CA ALA A 32 13.95 3.97 11.56
C ALA A 32 12.72 3.65 12.44
N PRO A 33 12.46 4.42 13.52
CA PRO A 33 11.27 4.20 14.34
C PRO A 33 9.96 4.46 13.60
N PHE A 34 9.98 5.24 12.53
CA PHE A 34 8.84 5.51 11.66
C PHE A 34 9.21 5.20 10.21
N LEU A 35 8.34 4.48 9.53
CA LEU A 35 8.45 4.21 8.10
C LEU A 35 7.20 4.75 7.40
N ILE A 36 7.39 5.67 6.45
CA ILE A 36 6.29 6.23 5.66
C ILE A 36 6.38 5.66 4.24
N LEU A 37 5.34 4.99 3.81
CA LEU A 37 5.17 4.48 2.46
C LEU A 37 4.07 5.29 1.76
N ASP A 38 4.47 6.27 0.97
CA ASP A 38 3.57 7.14 0.22
C ASP A 38 3.39 6.62 -1.20
N ASP A 39 2.25 5.99 -1.44
CA ASP A 39 1.91 5.36 -2.72
C ASP A 39 3.01 4.40 -3.25
N ALA A 40 3.77 3.81 -2.33
CA ALA A 40 4.97 3.06 -2.65
C ALA A 40 4.71 1.67 -3.26
N THR A 41 3.47 1.20 -3.24
CA THR A 41 3.07 -0.13 -3.71
C THR A 41 2.10 -0.10 -4.89
N SER A 42 1.87 1.08 -5.47
CA SER A 42 0.86 1.28 -6.53
C SER A 42 1.11 0.48 -7.82
N ALA A 43 2.38 0.16 -8.12
CA ALA A 43 2.75 -0.64 -9.29
C ALA A 43 2.75 -2.16 -9.02
N LEU A 44 2.43 -2.59 -7.80
CA LEU A 44 2.34 -4.00 -7.42
C LEU A 44 0.91 -4.52 -7.57
N ASP A 45 0.78 -5.79 -7.95
CA ASP A 45 -0.50 -6.49 -7.84
C ASP A 45 -0.89 -6.70 -6.36
N TYR A 46 -2.18 -6.91 -6.10
CA TYR A 46 -2.70 -7.00 -4.73
C TYR A 46 -2.05 -8.10 -3.89
N LEU A 47 -1.79 -9.26 -4.48
CA LEU A 47 -1.17 -10.37 -3.76
C LEU A 47 0.28 -10.07 -3.38
N THR A 48 1.05 -9.51 -4.30
CA THR A 48 2.45 -9.11 -4.06
C THR A 48 2.51 -8.02 -3.00
N GLU A 49 1.62 -7.03 -3.07
CA GLU A 49 1.51 -5.98 -2.07
C GLU A 49 1.20 -6.55 -0.68
N ALA A 50 0.21 -7.43 -0.58
CA ALA A 50 -0.18 -8.03 0.69
C ALA A 50 0.98 -8.81 1.33
N ARG A 51 1.71 -9.57 0.54
CA ARG A 51 2.90 -10.31 1.00
C ARG A 51 4.02 -9.38 1.46
N LEU A 52 4.25 -8.31 0.71
CA LEU A 52 5.27 -7.31 1.06
C LEU A 52 4.94 -6.59 2.36
N LEU A 53 3.71 -6.11 2.52
CA LEU A 53 3.28 -5.43 3.75
C LEU A 53 3.33 -6.36 4.95
N GLN A 54 2.96 -7.62 4.79
CA GLN A 54 3.08 -8.61 5.87
C GLN A 54 4.54 -8.87 6.24
N ALA A 55 5.43 -8.98 5.26
CA ALA A 55 6.86 -9.15 5.50
C ALA A 55 7.47 -7.95 6.23
N ILE A 56 7.09 -6.73 5.88
CA ILE A 56 7.52 -5.50 6.57
C ILE A 56 7.06 -5.52 8.04
N LYS A 57 5.81 -5.87 8.29
CA LYS A 57 5.27 -5.95 9.65
C LYS A 57 6.00 -6.98 10.50
N ASN A 58 6.33 -8.14 9.92
CA ASN A 58 7.04 -9.21 10.63
C ASN A 58 8.48 -8.84 10.93
N GLU A 59 9.14 -8.12 10.03
CA GLU A 59 10.56 -7.72 10.19
C GLU A 59 10.71 -6.48 11.08
N LEU A 60 9.82 -5.51 10.97
CA LEU A 60 9.91 -4.21 11.66
C LEU A 60 8.88 -4.11 12.80
N THR A 61 9.01 -4.97 13.81
CA THR A 61 8.06 -5.03 14.94
C THR A 61 8.06 -3.79 15.83
N GLU A 62 9.15 -3.03 15.84
CA GLU A 62 9.30 -1.82 16.66
C GLU A 62 9.14 -0.52 15.85
N THR A 63 8.80 -0.64 14.56
CA THR A 63 8.61 0.50 13.67
C THR A 63 7.12 0.80 13.51
N SER A 64 6.75 2.08 13.64
CA SER A 64 5.43 2.55 13.26
C SER A 64 5.37 2.75 11.75
N LEU A 65 4.44 2.05 11.10
CA LEU A 65 4.23 2.14 9.67
C LEU A 65 3.10 3.12 9.35
N VAL A 66 3.39 4.12 8.53
CA VAL A 66 2.39 5.02 7.93
C VAL A 66 2.27 4.65 6.46
N LEU A 67 1.12 4.10 6.09
CA LEU A 67 0.83 3.69 4.72
C LEU A 67 -0.16 4.67 4.09
N ILE A 68 0.25 5.36 3.04
CA ILE A 68 -0.60 6.25 2.26
C ILE A 68 -0.96 5.53 0.97
N SER A 69 -2.24 5.22 0.79
CA SER A 69 -2.73 4.44 -0.33
C SER A 69 -4.17 4.79 -0.66
N GLN A 70 -4.53 4.67 -1.92
CA GLN A 70 -5.92 4.72 -2.38
C GLN A 70 -6.60 3.34 -2.34
N ARG A 71 -5.83 2.27 -2.14
CA ARG A 71 -6.33 0.90 -2.10
C ARG A 71 -6.82 0.54 -0.70
N THR A 72 -8.12 0.42 -0.52
CA THR A 72 -8.72 0.07 0.77
C THR A 72 -8.31 -1.32 1.27
N ASN A 73 -8.07 -2.27 0.37
CA ASN A 73 -7.58 -3.59 0.74
C ASN A 73 -6.20 -3.56 1.40
N SER A 74 -5.33 -2.64 1.00
CA SER A 74 -4.01 -2.45 1.60
C SER A 74 -4.09 -1.97 3.05
N LEU A 75 -5.19 -1.32 3.41
CA LEU A 75 -5.40 -0.69 4.72
C LEU A 75 -6.15 -1.59 5.71
N ARG A 76 -6.64 -2.75 5.28
CA ARG A 76 -7.50 -3.63 6.09
C ARG A 76 -6.94 -3.97 7.46
N SER A 77 -5.64 -4.20 7.54
CA SER A 77 -4.95 -4.61 8.76
C SER A 77 -4.34 -3.46 9.54
N ALA A 78 -4.56 -2.22 9.10
CA ALA A 78 -4.08 -1.06 9.83
C ALA A 78 -4.78 -0.92 11.18
N ASP A 79 -4.05 -0.50 12.20
CA ASP A 79 -4.62 -0.23 13.52
C ASP A 79 -5.55 0.98 13.49
N GLN A 80 -5.27 1.92 12.61
CA GLN A 80 -6.07 3.12 12.43
C GLN A 80 -5.97 3.63 10.99
N ILE A 81 -7.11 4.01 10.41
CA ILE A 81 -7.20 4.58 9.07
C ILE A 81 -7.74 5.98 9.18
N LEU A 82 -7.00 6.93 8.65
CA LEU A 82 -7.41 8.32 8.49
C LEU A 82 -7.91 8.53 7.07
N VAL A 83 -9.14 8.96 6.91
CA VAL A 83 -9.72 9.29 5.60
C VAL A 83 -9.66 10.80 5.39
N LEU A 84 -9.05 11.20 4.30
CA LEU A 84 -8.91 12.59 3.90
C LEU A 84 -9.74 12.87 2.66
N ASP A 85 -10.45 13.99 2.66
CA ASP A 85 -11.15 14.52 1.50
C ASP A 85 -10.92 16.03 1.42
N LYS A 86 -10.45 16.49 0.27
CA LYS A 86 -10.14 17.92 0.02
C LYS A 86 -9.24 18.55 1.10
N GLY A 87 -8.27 17.78 1.60
CA GLY A 87 -7.32 18.24 2.61
C GLY A 87 -7.86 18.22 4.03
N GLU A 88 -9.07 17.72 4.25
CA GLU A 88 -9.68 17.63 5.58
C GLU A 88 -9.86 16.19 6.04
N GLN A 89 -9.74 15.98 7.35
CA GLN A 89 -10.07 14.69 7.96
C GLN A 89 -11.60 14.53 8.00
N VAL A 90 -12.09 13.49 7.31
CA VAL A 90 -13.52 13.20 7.27
C VAL A 90 -13.91 11.94 8.04
N ALA A 91 -12.96 11.05 8.32
CA ALA A 91 -13.19 9.86 9.14
C ALA A 91 -11.89 9.34 9.74
N LEU A 92 -12.01 8.62 10.85
CA LEU A 92 -10.91 7.97 11.55
C LEU A 92 -11.43 6.71 12.22
N GLY A 93 -10.76 5.58 12.01
CA GLY A 93 -11.14 4.30 12.63
C GLY A 93 -10.48 3.12 11.95
N ARG A 94 -10.93 1.92 12.28
CA ARG A 94 -10.50 0.68 11.64
C ARG A 94 -11.34 0.40 10.39
N HIS A 95 -10.82 -0.45 9.52
CA HIS A 95 -11.49 -0.81 8.26
C HIS A 95 -12.97 -1.19 8.46
N GLU A 96 -13.25 -2.13 9.35
CA GLU A 96 -14.62 -2.62 9.59
C GLU A 96 -15.55 -1.53 10.16
N GLU A 97 -15.02 -0.68 11.03
CA GLU A 97 -15.76 0.46 11.59
C GLU A 97 -16.11 1.48 10.50
N LEU A 98 -15.16 1.79 9.62
CA LEU A 98 -15.34 2.78 8.55
C LEU A 98 -16.30 2.30 7.47
N LEU A 99 -16.36 1.00 7.20
CA LEU A 99 -17.36 0.43 6.26
C LEU A 99 -18.80 0.66 6.74
N VAL A 100 -19.00 0.77 8.04
CA VAL A 100 -20.31 1.05 8.63
C VAL A 100 -20.55 2.54 8.80
N SER A 101 -19.57 3.29 9.32
CA SER A 101 -19.74 4.67 9.77
C SER A 101 -19.42 5.74 8.73
N SER A 102 -18.60 5.45 7.74
CA SER A 102 -18.16 6.43 6.73
C SER A 102 -18.73 6.12 5.35
N VAL A 103 -19.62 6.95 4.87
CA VAL A 103 -20.17 6.84 3.50
C VAL A 103 -19.07 6.97 2.46
N ILE A 104 -18.17 7.94 2.63
CA ILE A 104 -17.04 8.19 1.72
C ILE A 104 -16.13 6.96 1.64
N TYR A 105 -15.72 6.41 2.77
CA TYR A 105 -14.86 5.22 2.81
C TYR A 105 -15.53 4.00 2.16
N ARG A 106 -16.79 3.78 2.46
CA ARG A 106 -17.58 2.69 1.87
C ARG A 106 -17.72 2.81 0.37
N GLU A 107 -17.96 4.01 -0.15
CA GLU A 107 -18.05 4.28 -1.60
C GLU A 107 -16.71 4.02 -2.31
N ILE A 108 -15.60 4.45 -1.73
CA ILE A 108 -14.25 4.18 -2.25
C ILE A 108 -14.01 2.67 -2.31
N HIS A 109 -14.33 1.97 -1.24
CA HIS A 109 -14.15 0.52 -1.14
C HIS A 109 -14.99 -0.24 -2.19
N HIS A 110 -16.26 0.09 -2.31
CA HIS A 110 -17.16 -0.54 -3.28
C HIS A 110 -16.74 -0.27 -4.72
N SER A 111 -16.31 0.93 -5.06
CA SER A 111 -15.87 1.26 -6.42
C SER A 111 -14.67 0.41 -6.86
N GLN A 112 -13.79 0.08 -5.96
CA GLN A 112 -12.62 -0.78 -6.23
C GLN A 112 -13.01 -2.25 -6.43
N HIS A 113 -14.04 -2.73 -5.74
CA HIS A 113 -14.53 -4.10 -5.87
C HIS A 113 -15.29 -4.34 -7.18
N ILE A 114 -16.12 -3.39 -7.61
CA ILE A 114 -16.86 -3.47 -8.88
C ILE A 114 -15.88 -3.56 -10.07
N GLN A 115 -14.84 -2.74 -10.09
CA GLN A 115 -13.81 -2.79 -11.14
C GLN A 115 -13.06 -4.13 -11.16
N GLY A 116 -12.88 -4.75 -10.00
CA GLY A 116 -12.25 -6.07 -9.90
C GLY A 116 -13.12 -7.22 -10.44
N GLU A 117 -14.44 -7.10 -10.37
CA GLU A 117 -15.38 -8.09 -10.89
C GLU A 117 -15.57 -7.99 -12.40
N GLU A 118 -15.63 -6.77 -12.95
CA GLU A 118 -15.71 -6.55 -14.40
C GLU A 118 -14.50 -7.13 -15.14
N GLY A 119 -13.30 -7.01 -14.57
CA GLY A 119 -12.07 -7.58 -15.14
C GLY A 119 -12.03 -9.11 -15.15
N LYS A 120 -12.87 -9.78 -14.39
CA LYS A 120 -12.98 -11.26 -14.38
C LYS A 120 -13.96 -11.80 -15.42
N HIS A 121 -14.86 -10.98 -15.93
CA HIS A 121 -15.86 -11.39 -16.93
C HIS A 121 -15.40 -11.20 -18.38
N GLU A 122 -14.31 -10.46 -18.62
CA GLU A 122 -13.74 -10.24 -19.96
C GLU A 122 -12.58 -11.18 -20.30
N ALA A 123 -12.27 -12.11 -19.44
CA ALA A 123 -11.18 -13.05 -19.67
C ALA A 123 -11.67 -14.41 -20.21
#